data_012f48665e8f80057a0475e665f3f9fa
#
_entry.id   012f48665e8f80057a0475e665f3f9fa
#
_cell.length_a   1.000
_cell.length_b   1.000
_cell.length_c   1.000
_cell.angle_alpha   90.00
_cell.angle_beta   90.00
_cell.angle_gamma   90.00
#
_symmetry.space_group_name_H-M   'P 1'
#
loop_
_entity.id
_entity.type
_entity.pdbx_description
1 polymer ?
#
loop_
_entity_poly.entity_id
_entity_poly.type
_entity_poly.pdbx_seq_one_letter_code
_entity_poly.pdbx_strand_id
1 'polypeptide(L)'
;MLFRSAGGKLVPAQRPAELRAQVEANLAALGVERVGVVNLRRVDAAPGIIASGEQLVDLDDQLAELTALRAAGKIGGIGLSNVSAAQLRQARPAGIACVQNSYSVLDRAAEPVLDLCRAHAIAWVPFCPLGAGGVLGLPNVTADPAVTAIAAELGVTPAQVGLAWQLAHYDSTLLIPAPPAPATSRRTSPRARSSFPRRPWPPWTASLALVADVVRARCWSARSTIYSWSPTRPA
;
A
#
# COMPACT_ATOMS: atom_id res chain seq x y z
N MET A 1 9.70 2.67 -6.22
CA MET A 1 10.29 1.54 -5.45
C MET A 1 11.71 1.94 -5.11
N LEU A 2 12.11 1.91 -3.85
CA LEU A 2 13.37 2.47 -3.37
C LEU A 2 14.37 1.38 -2.94
N PHE A 3 14.42 0.32 -3.73
CA PHE A 3 15.36 -0.76 -3.59
C PHE A 3 16.01 -1.03 -4.94
N ARG A 4 17.31 -1.27 -4.93
CA ARG A 4 18.04 -1.78 -6.10
C ARG A 4 18.35 -3.28 -5.89
N SER A 5 18.45 -4.02 -6.98
CA SER A 5 18.93 -5.39 -6.93
C SER A 5 20.48 -5.38 -6.92
N ALA A 6 21.07 -6.01 -5.93
CA ALA A 6 22.51 -6.25 -5.87
C ALA A 6 22.73 -7.72 -5.53
N GLY A 7 23.34 -8.46 -6.45
CA GLY A 7 23.54 -9.90 -6.27
C GLY A 7 22.26 -10.71 -6.03
N GLY A 8 21.14 -10.32 -6.65
CA GLY A 8 19.83 -10.96 -6.47
C GLY A 8 19.10 -10.58 -5.18
N LYS A 9 19.66 -9.71 -4.33
CA LYS A 9 19.03 -9.24 -3.09
C LYS A 9 18.53 -7.81 -3.27
N LEU A 10 17.42 -7.48 -2.62
CA LEU A 10 16.92 -6.11 -2.53
C LEU A 10 17.74 -5.38 -1.46
N VAL A 11 18.33 -4.25 -1.83
CA VAL A 11 19.08 -3.37 -0.92
C VAL A 11 18.45 -1.97 -0.93
N PRO A 12 18.52 -1.22 0.19
CA PRO A 12 18.07 0.17 0.22
C PRO A 12 18.79 1.03 -0.83
N ALA A 13 18.08 2.01 -1.37
CA ALA A 13 18.62 3.00 -2.29
C ALA A 13 17.89 4.32 -2.00
N GLN A 14 18.30 4.97 -0.93
CA GLN A 14 17.59 6.09 -0.30
C GLN A 14 18.19 7.45 -0.63
N ARG A 15 19.44 7.47 -1.10
CA ARG A 15 20.13 8.74 -1.40
C ARG A 15 19.48 9.44 -2.59
N PRO A 16 19.44 10.78 -2.64
CA PRO A 16 18.82 11.54 -3.72
C PRO A 16 19.27 11.11 -5.12
N ALA A 17 20.56 10.92 -5.34
CA ALA A 17 21.09 10.46 -6.62
C ALA A 17 20.59 9.05 -7.01
N GLU A 18 20.39 8.16 -6.02
CA GLU A 18 19.84 6.82 -6.24
C GLU A 18 18.34 6.88 -6.56
N LEU A 19 17.59 7.80 -5.94
CA LEU A 19 16.17 8.03 -6.27
C LEU A 19 16.03 8.49 -7.73
N ARG A 20 16.83 9.46 -8.15
CA ARG A 20 16.87 9.93 -9.53
C ARG A 20 17.15 8.80 -10.50
N ALA A 21 18.22 8.05 -10.26
CA ALA A 21 18.62 6.94 -11.12
C ALA A 21 17.53 5.87 -11.24
N GLN A 22 16.80 5.58 -10.15
CA GLN A 22 15.68 4.63 -10.17
C GLN A 22 14.47 5.15 -10.96
N VAL A 23 14.14 6.44 -10.83
CA VAL A 23 13.07 7.04 -11.63
C VAL A 23 13.41 6.97 -13.11
N GLU A 24 14.63 7.32 -13.49
CA GLU A 24 15.11 7.27 -14.88
C GLU A 24 15.11 5.83 -15.43
N ALA A 25 15.58 4.88 -14.65
CA ALA A 25 15.54 3.47 -15.01
C ALA A 25 14.09 2.95 -15.20
N ASN A 26 13.15 3.39 -14.35
CA ASN A 26 11.74 3.03 -14.50
C ASN A 26 11.12 3.65 -15.77
N LEU A 27 11.41 4.92 -16.07
CA LEU A 27 10.95 5.57 -17.30
C LEU A 27 11.45 4.83 -18.56
N ALA A 28 12.74 4.46 -18.57
CA ALA A 28 13.32 3.69 -19.65
C ALA A 28 12.72 2.29 -19.79
N ALA A 29 12.54 1.58 -18.66
CA ALA A 29 11.96 0.23 -18.64
C ALA A 29 10.49 0.20 -19.11
N LEU A 30 9.72 1.23 -18.78
CA LEU A 30 8.32 1.39 -19.17
C LEU A 30 8.14 1.98 -20.59
N GLY A 31 9.19 2.58 -21.16
CA GLY A 31 9.12 3.27 -22.45
C GLY A 31 8.23 4.52 -22.40
N VAL A 32 8.25 5.24 -21.29
CA VAL A 32 7.45 6.46 -21.08
C VAL A 32 8.32 7.62 -20.62
N GLU A 33 7.92 8.85 -20.94
CA GLU A 33 8.63 10.06 -20.51
C GLU A 33 8.24 10.50 -19.09
N ARG A 34 7.06 10.08 -18.61
CA ARG A 34 6.50 10.46 -17.30
C ARG A 34 5.77 9.30 -16.66
N VAL A 35 5.98 9.09 -15.35
CA VAL A 35 5.15 8.22 -14.52
C VAL A 35 4.16 9.06 -13.68
N GLY A 36 2.97 8.51 -13.41
CA GLY A 36 1.92 9.25 -12.71
C GLY A 36 2.30 9.61 -11.29
N VAL A 37 2.73 8.64 -10.48
CA VAL A 37 3.14 8.83 -9.08
C VAL A 37 4.34 7.95 -8.76
N VAL A 38 5.29 8.50 -8.00
CA VAL A 38 6.41 7.74 -7.42
C VAL A 38 6.26 7.75 -5.90
N ASN A 39 6.21 6.57 -5.30
CA ASN A 39 6.16 6.41 -3.86
C ASN A 39 7.57 6.40 -3.25
N LEU A 40 7.86 7.37 -2.40
CA LEU A 40 9.04 7.37 -1.53
C LEU A 40 8.79 6.42 -0.36
N ARG A 41 9.42 5.23 -0.38
CA ARG A 41 9.34 4.30 0.73
C ARG A 41 10.42 4.61 1.76
N ARG A 42 10.01 4.89 2.97
CA ARG A 42 10.93 5.00 4.11
C ARG A 42 11.34 3.61 4.58
N VAL A 43 12.60 3.50 4.96
CA VAL A 43 13.23 2.24 5.42
C VAL A 43 13.91 2.44 6.79
N ASP A 44 13.49 3.42 7.53
CA ASP A 44 13.91 3.74 8.89
C ASP A 44 13.08 3.02 9.97
N ALA A 45 12.01 2.33 9.57
CA ALA A 45 11.18 1.53 10.46
C ALA A 45 10.60 0.27 9.76
N ALA A 46 10.21 -0.72 10.57
CA ALA A 46 9.47 -1.90 10.09
C ALA A 46 8.08 -1.48 9.50
N PRO A 47 7.47 -2.34 8.66
CA PRO A 47 7.91 -3.67 8.26
C PRO A 47 8.87 -3.64 7.06
N GLY A 48 9.70 -4.67 6.97
CA GLY A 48 10.61 -4.91 5.86
C GLY A 48 12.06 -4.56 6.17
N ILE A 49 12.83 -4.19 5.14
CA ILE A 49 14.26 -3.88 5.28
C ILE A 49 14.43 -2.54 6.00
N ILE A 50 15.27 -2.51 7.01
CA ILE A 50 15.66 -1.29 7.73
C ILE A 50 17.03 -0.85 7.21
N ALA A 51 17.16 0.42 6.84
CA ALA A 51 18.40 1.02 6.37
C ALA A 51 19.38 1.28 7.54
N SER A 52 20.65 1.37 7.20
CA SER A 52 21.72 1.76 8.12
C SER A 52 22.76 2.63 7.41
N GLY A 53 23.60 3.30 8.18
CA GLY A 53 24.68 4.12 7.67
C GLY A 53 24.18 5.21 6.69
N GLU A 54 24.86 5.36 5.56
CA GLU A 54 24.56 6.36 4.54
C GLU A 54 23.17 6.25 3.87
N GLN A 55 22.47 5.14 4.12
CA GLN A 55 21.10 4.96 3.63
C GLN A 55 20.04 5.51 4.60
N LEU A 56 20.43 6.02 5.78
CA LEU A 56 19.59 6.82 6.68
C LEU A 56 19.63 8.28 6.21
N VAL A 57 18.83 8.59 5.21
CA VAL A 57 18.77 9.89 4.55
C VAL A 57 17.67 10.75 5.17
N ASP A 58 17.92 12.04 5.30
CA ASP A 58 16.89 12.99 5.72
C ASP A 58 15.71 12.99 4.74
N LEU A 59 14.51 13.14 5.28
CA LEU A 59 13.29 13.15 4.46
C LEU A 59 13.22 14.36 3.55
N ASP A 60 13.69 15.52 4.01
CA ASP A 60 13.64 16.75 3.22
C ASP A 60 14.58 16.68 2.00
N ASP A 61 15.76 16.06 2.13
CA ASP A 61 16.66 15.83 0.99
C ASP A 61 16.01 14.93 -0.06
N GLN A 62 15.31 13.90 0.36
CA GLN A 62 14.58 12.99 -0.52
C GLN A 62 13.40 13.70 -1.21
N LEU A 63 12.67 14.52 -0.48
CA LEU A 63 11.54 15.30 -1.01
C LEU A 63 12.02 16.39 -1.98
N ALA A 64 13.17 17.02 -1.72
CA ALA A 64 13.77 17.99 -2.62
C ALA A 64 14.07 17.34 -3.98
N GLU A 65 14.67 16.15 -3.99
CA GLU A 65 14.97 15.40 -5.22
C GLU A 65 13.70 15.02 -5.99
N LEU A 66 12.67 14.48 -5.30
CA LEU A 66 11.40 14.13 -5.96
C LEU A 66 10.65 15.37 -6.46
N THR A 67 10.77 16.49 -5.78
CA THR A 67 10.20 17.78 -6.23
C THR A 67 10.92 18.28 -7.49
N ALA A 68 12.24 18.14 -7.55
CA ALA A 68 13.01 18.46 -8.76
C ALA A 68 12.63 17.56 -9.94
N LEU A 69 12.45 16.26 -9.71
CA LEU A 69 11.98 15.32 -10.75
C LEU A 69 10.55 15.63 -11.22
N ARG A 70 9.69 16.10 -10.34
CA ARG A 70 8.34 16.56 -10.70
C ARG A 70 8.39 17.84 -11.52
N ALA A 71 9.20 18.80 -11.13
CA ALA A 71 9.42 20.05 -11.88
C ALA A 71 10.00 19.77 -13.27
N ALA A 72 10.88 18.76 -13.41
CA ALA A 72 11.41 18.30 -14.68
C ALA A 72 10.41 17.48 -15.52
N GLY A 73 9.17 17.31 -15.07
CA GLY A 73 8.12 16.59 -15.78
C GLY A 73 8.26 15.05 -15.78
N LYS A 74 9.27 14.49 -15.11
CA LYS A 74 9.53 13.04 -15.08
C LYS A 74 8.52 12.26 -14.23
N ILE A 75 7.96 12.89 -13.19
CA ILE A 75 6.91 12.32 -12.36
C ILE A 75 5.72 13.27 -12.25
N GLY A 76 4.51 12.74 -12.06
CA GLY A 76 3.29 13.54 -11.90
C GLY A 76 3.03 13.94 -10.46
N GLY A 77 3.25 13.03 -9.53
CA GLY A 77 2.99 13.21 -8.11
C GLY A 77 4.00 12.47 -7.24
N ILE A 78 4.06 12.89 -5.98
CA ILE A 78 4.88 12.25 -4.93
C ILE A 78 3.93 11.50 -4.02
N GLY A 79 4.13 10.20 -3.86
CA GLY A 79 3.52 9.39 -2.82
C GLY A 79 4.53 9.07 -1.73
N LEU A 80 4.04 8.68 -0.57
CA LEU A 80 4.85 8.20 0.54
C LEU A 80 4.54 6.74 0.84
N SER A 81 5.51 6.00 1.38
CA SER A 81 5.28 4.64 1.84
C SER A 81 6.06 4.35 3.12
N ASN A 82 5.42 3.63 4.03
CA ASN A 82 5.99 3.24 5.32
C ASN A 82 6.44 4.45 6.17
N VAL A 83 5.57 5.44 6.28
CA VAL A 83 5.84 6.69 6.99
C VAL A 83 5.08 6.77 8.30
N SER A 84 5.64 7.48 9.28
CA SER A 84 4.96 7.89 10.50
C SER A 84 4.07 9.11 10.27
N ALA A 85 3.19 9.39 11.23
CA ALA A 85 2.37 10.61 11.22
C ALA A 85 3.23 11.89 11.25
N ALA A 86 4.38 11.87 11.94
CA ALA A 86 5.31 13.00 11.97
C ALA A 86 5.93 13.23 10.58
N GLN A 87 6.40 12.17 9.92
CA GLN A 87 6.95 12.25 8.57
C GLN A 87 5.92 12.72 7.54
N LEU A 88 4.65 12.27 7.66
CA LEU A 88 3.60 12.77 6.77
C LEU A 88 3.34 14.27 6.98
N ARG A 89 3.33 14.75 8.24
CA ARG A 89 3.18 16.20 8.51
C ARG A 89 4.34 17.00 7.92
N GLN A 90 5.59 16.53 8.08
CA GLN A 90 6.78 17.14 7.50
C GLN A 90 6.70 17.18 5.96
N ALA A 91 6.29 16.10 5.33
CA ALA A 91 6.26 15.98 3.88
C ALA A 91 5.09 16.72 3.20
N ARG A 92 4.02 17.07 3.92
CA ARG A 92 2.81 17.68 3.35
C ARG A 92 3.06 18.89 2.45
N PRO A 93 3.96 19.84 2.78
CA PRO A 93 4.23 20.99 1.90
C PRO A 93 4.71 20.61 0.50
N ALA A 94 5.28 19.40 0.33
CA ALA A 94 5.67 18.91 -0.98
C ALA A 94 4.48 18.46 -1.86
N GLY A 95 3.24 18.49 -1.36
CA GLY A 95 2.06 18.09 -2.12
C GLY A 95 1.99 16.57 -2.34
N ILE A 96 1.70 15.83 -1.26
CA ILE A 96 1.66 14.36 -1.27
C ILE A 96 0.35 13.88 -1.89
N ALA A 97 0.44 13.07 -2.95
CA ALA A 97 -0.70 12.53 -3.68
C ALA A 97 -1.33 11.30 -2.99
N CYS A 98 -0.51 10.44 -2.40
CA CYS A 98 -0.98 9.24 -1.73
C CYS A 98 -0.02 8.76 -0.64
N VAL A 99 -0.54 7.94 0.28
CA VAL A 99 0.26 7.24 1.29
C VAL A 99 0.00 5.74 1.20
N GLN A 100 1.08 4.96 1.25
CA GLN A 100 1.07 3.51 1.16
C GLN A 100 1.75 2.90 2.39
N ASN A 101 0.98 2.59 3.42
CA ASN A 101 1.46 1.94 4.64
C ASN A 101 0.86 0.54 4.80
N SER A 102 1.46 -0.30 5.66
CA SER A 102 0.83 -1.54 6.12
C SER A 102 -0.46 -1.20 6.84
N TYR A 103 -1.55 -1.85 6.46
CA TYR A 103 -2.83 -1.62 7.11
C TYR A 103 -3.84 -2.71 6.77
N SER A 104 -4.53 -3.21 7.78
CA SER A 104 -5.62 -4.18 7.62
C SER A 104 -6.63 -4.04 8.75
N VAL A 105 -7.73 -4.77 8.70
CA VAL A 105 -8.70 -4.85 9.80
C VAL A 105 -8.07 -5.34 11.12
N LEU A 106 -6.99 -6.13 11.04
CA LEU A 106 -6.25 -6.68 12.18
C LEU A 106 -4.95 -5.94 12.52
N ASP A 107 -4.44 -5.09 11.61
CA ASP A 107 -3.26 -4.27 11.82
C ASP A 107 -3.61 -2.81 11.54
N ARG A 108 -3.84 -2.06 12.60
CA ARG A 108 -4.28 -0.67 12.58
C ARG A 108 -3.23 0.31 13.11
N ALA A 109 -1.98 -0.12 13.20
CA ALA A 109 -0.88 0.72 13.71
C ALA A 109 -0.72 2.02 12.92
N ALA A 110 -1.08 2.04 11.63
CA ALA A 110 -1.04 3.23 10.78
C ALA A 110 -2.31 4.11 10.84
N GLU A 111 -3.27 3.85 11.73
CA GLU A 111 -4.50 4.68 11.87
C GLU A 111 -4.18 6.18 12.03
N PRO A 112 -3.19 6.62 12.86
CA PRO A 112 -2.87 8.05 12.98
C PRO A 112 -2.38 8.68 11.67
N VAL A 113 -1.80 7.89 10.76
CA VAL A 113 -1.39 8.34 9.42
C VAL A 113 -2.62 8.44 8.51
N LEU A 114 -3.52 7.46 8.59
CA LEU A 114 -4.77 7.46 7.85
C LEU A 114 -5.67 8.64 8.25
N ASP A 115 -5.72 8.98 9.54
CA ASP A 115 -6.48 10.15 10.01
C ASP A 115 -5.95 11.46 9.42
N LEU A 116 -4.64 11.60 9.27
CA LEU A 116 -4.05 12.72 8.54
C LEU A 116 -4.41 12.69 7.05
N CYS A 117 -4.44 11.50 6.43
CA CYS A 117 -4.88 11.37 5.05
C CYS A 117 -6.32 11.84 4.88
N ARG A 118 -7.22 11.46 5.79
CA ARG A 118 -8.62 11.92 5.81
C ARG A 118 -8.72 13.44 5.94
N ALA A 119 -7.99 14.01 6.90
CA ALA A 119 -8.01 15.45 7.18
C ALA A 119 -7.51 16.31 6.00
N HIS A 120 -6.72 15.72 5.11
CA HIS A 120 -6.08 16.44 4.01
C HIS A 120 -6.42 15.91 2.62
N ALA A 121 -7.44 15.05 2.50
CA ALA A 121 -7.90 14.43 1.24
C ALA A 121 -6.76 13.72 0.46
N ILE A 122 -5.80 13.10 1.17
CA ILE A 122 -4.70 12.33 0.60
C ILE A 122 -5.19 10.90 0.34
N ALA A 123 -4.96 10.36 -0.85
CA ALA A 123 -5.35 8.99 -1.16
C ALA A 123 -4.60 7.97 -0.29
N TRP A 124 -5.30 6.92 0.14
CA TRP A 124 -4.77 5.83 0.95
C TRP A 124 -4.62 4.56 0.12
N VAL A 125 -3.42 3.99 0.10
CA VAL A 125 -3.11 2.80 -0.72
C VAL A 125 -2.47 1.74 0.19
N PRO A 126 -3.25 1.02 1.00
CA PRO A 126 -2.70 0.08 1.96
C PRO A 126 -1.97 -1.07 1.27
N PHE A 127 -0.74 -1.39 1.74
CA PHE A 127 -0.10 -2.64 1.37
C PHE A 127 -0.39 -3.73 2.40
N CYS A 128 -0.32 -4.99 1.99
CA CYS A 128 -0.67 -6.17 2.79
C CYS A 128 -2.07 -6.11 3.42
N PRO A 129 -3.11 -5.73 2.68
CA PRO A 129 -4.47 -5.55 3.23
C PRO A 129 -5.07 -6.84 3.80
N LEU A 130 -4.49 -8.00 3.48
CA LEU A 130 -4.88 -9.33 3.98
C LEU A 130 -3.78 -10.01 4.81
N GLY A 131 -2.68 -9.29 5.13
CA GLY A 131 -1.65 -9.77 6.06
C GLY A 131 -0.52 -10.59 5.44
N ALA A 132 -0.21 -10.44 4.17
CA ALA A 132 0.99 -11.00 3.51
C ALA A 132 1.32 -12.50 3.81
N GLY A 133 0.33 -13.31 4.18
CA GLY A 133 0.53 -14.73 4.48
C GLY A 133 1.53 -15.01 5.62
N GLY A 134 1.73 -14.06 6.54
CA GLY A 134 2.66 -14.20 7.67
C GLY A 134 4.11 -13.86 7.36
N VAL A 135 4.47 -13.58 6.10
CA VAL A 135 5.87 -13.34 5.67
C VAL A 135 6.50 -12.11 6.33
N LEU A 136 5.71 -11.11 6.70
CA LEU A 136 6.17 -9.87 7.36
C LEU A 136 5.81 -9.81 8.85
N GLY A 137 5.44 -10.94 9.46
CA GLY A 137 4.94 -10.95 10.84
C GLY A 137 3.58 -10.26 11.03
N LEU A 138 2.86 -10.00 9.94
CA LEU A 138 1.55 -9.36 9.97
C LEU A 138 0.43 -10.38 10.20
N PRO A 139 -0.65 -10.02 10.92
CA PRO A 139 -1.80 -10.90 11.15
C PRO A 139 -2.42 -11.37 9.83
N ASN A 140 -2.77 -12.66 9.75
CA ASN A 140 -3.45 -13.22 8.57
C ASN A 140 -4.96 -12.99 8.66
N VAL A 141 -5.45 -12.00 7.94
CA VAL A 141 -6.87 -11.61 7.91
C VAL A 141 -7.77 -12.75 7.44
N THR A 142 -7.31 -13.56 6.48
CA THR A 142 -8.15 -14.62 5.91
C THR A 142 -8.26 -15.86 6.78
N ALA A 143 -7.42 -15.98 7.80
CA ALA A 143 -7.45 -17.07 8.76
C ALA A 143 -8.02 -16.64 10.13
N ASP A 144 -8.39 -15.38 10.31
CA ASP A 144 -8.95 -14.87 11.54
C ASP A 144 -10.37 -15.42 11.77
N PRO A 145 -10.67 -15.98 12.97
CA PRO A 145 -11.97 -16.58 13.27
C PRO A 145 -13.15 -15.61 13.15
N ALA A 146 -12.99 -14.35 13.57
CA ALA A 146 -14.05 -13.35 13.49
C ALA A 146 -14.35 -12.97 12.04
N VAL A 147 -13.29 -12.76 11.23
CA VAL A 147 -13.43 -12.48 9.80
C VAL A 147 -14.07 -13.67 9.07
N THR A 148 -13.68 -14.89 9.44
CA THR A 148 -14.24 -16.12 8.85
C THR A 148 -15.73 -16.30 9.21
N ALA A 149 -16.12 -16.01 10.45
CA ALA A 149 -17.52 -16.06 10.88
C ALA A 149 -18.38 -15.05 10.11
N ILE A 150 -17.92 -13.79 9.98
CA ILE A 150 -18.61 -12.76 9.20
C ILE A 150 -18.72 -13.18 7.72
N ALA A 151 -17.67 -13.77 7.17
CA ALA A 151 -17.67 -14.24 5.78
C ALA A 151 -18.73 -15.34 5.57
N ALA A 152 -18.85 -16.29 6.50
CA ALA A 152 -19.87 -17.35 6.47
C ALA A 152 -21.29 -16.78 6.56
N GLU A 153 -21.53 -15.82 7.48
CA GLU A 153 -22.83 -15.16 7.61
C GLU A 153 -23.26 -14.40 6.34
N LEU A 154 -22.29 -13.81 5.64
CA LEU A 154 -22.55 -13.01 4.42
C LEU A 154 -22.51 -13.84 3.14
N GLY A 155 -22.13 -15.13 3.19
CA GLY A 155 -21.97 -16.00 2.03
C GLY A 155 -20.83 -15.54 1.10
N VAL A 156 -19.76 -14.94 1.66
CA VAL A 156 -18.60 -14.43 0.90
C VAL A 156 -17.30 -15.02 1.44
N THR A 157 -16.18 -14.71 0.81
CA THR A 157 -14.87 -15.15 1.31
C THR A 157 -14.31 -14.21 2.37
N PRO A 158 -13.46 -14.70 3.31
CA PRO A 158 -12.76 -13.86 4.28
C PRO A 158 -11.93 -12.74 3.63
N ALA A 159 -11.33 -13.00 2.47
CA ALA A 159 -10.61 -11.99 1.70
C ALA A 159 -11.54 -10.85 1.23
N GLN A 160 -12.74 -11.17 0.76
CA GLN A 160 -13.73 -10.16 0.38
C GLN A 160 -14.15 -9.30 1.57
N VAL A 161 -14.33 -9.89 2.76
CA VAL A 161 -14.63 -9.13 3.98
C VAL A 161 -13.51 -8.15 4.31
N GLY A 162 -12.25 -8.61 4.34
CA GLY A 162 -11.10 -7.76 4.64
C GLY A 162 -10.91 -6.61 3.64
N LEU A 163 -11.07 -6.86 2.35
CA LEU A 163 -10.95 -5.83 1.31
C LEU A 163 -12.15 -4.85 1.33
N ALA A 164 -13.36 -5.35 1.54
CA ALA A 164 -14.56 -4.52 1.65
C ALA A 164 -14.48 -3.60 2.88
N TRP A 165 -13.96 -4.10 4.01
CA TRP A 165 -13.70 -3.29 5.20
C TRP A 165 -12.75 -2.12 4.90
N GLN A 166 -11.66 -2.35 4.17
CA GLN A 166 -10.73 -1.30 3.75
C GLN A 166 -11.43 -0.19 2.95
N LEU A 167 -12.23 -0.57 1.97
CA LEU A 167 -12.99 0.37 1.14
C LEU A 167 -14.06 1.13 1.93
N ALA A 168 -14.70 0.47 2.91
CA ALA A 168 -15.69 1.10 3.77
C ALA A 168 -15.08 2.04 4.82
N HIS A 169 -13.80 1.85 5.16
CA HIS A 169 -13.11 2.57 6.23
C HIS A 169 -12.67 3.98 5.82
N TYR A 170 -12.31 4.18 4.55
CA TYR A 170 -11.98 5.50 3.99
C TYR A 170 -12.30 5.55 2.48
N ASP A 171 -13.08 6.54 2.06
CA ASP A 171 -13.60 6.63 0.69
C ASP A 171 -12.51 6.86 -0.38
N SER A 172 -11.38 7.47 -0.02
CA SER A 172 -10.24 7.64 -0.93
C SER A 172 -9.21 6.50 -0.82
N THR A 173 -9.67 5.28 -0.53
CA THR A 173 -8.83 4.09 -0.49
C THR A 173 -8.73 3.46 -1.88
N LEU A 174 -7.49 3.17 -2.31
CA LEU A 174 -7.18 2.42 -3.52
C LEU A 174 -6.57 1.06 -3.12
N LEU A 175 -7.23 -0.02 -3.50
CA LEU A 175 -6.72 -1.36 -3.27
C LEU A 175 -5.82 -1.81 -4.42
N ILE A 176 -4.68 -2.43 -4.07
CA ILE A 176 -3.72 -3.03 -5.00
C ILE A 176 -3.53 -4.54 -4.70
N PRO A 177 -4.61 -5.34 -4.66
CA PRO A 177 -4.49 -6.77 -4.39
C PRO A 177 -3.73 -7.45 -5.55
N ALA A 178 -2.78 -8.33 -5.20
CA ALA A 178 -2.21 -9.23 -6.20
C ALA A 178 -3.29 -10.22 -6.67
N PRO A 179 -3.38 -10.52 -7.96
CA PRO A 179 -4.23 -11.61 -8.43
C PRO A 179 -3.76 -12.94 -7.79
N PRO A 180 -4.66 -13.91 -7.54
CA PRO A 180 -4.24 -15.23 -7.15
C PRO A 180 -3.25 -15.75 -8.21
N ALA A 181 -2.12 -16.30 -7.75
CA ALA A 181 -1.14 -16.90 -8.65
C ALA A 181 -1.87 -17.92 -9.54
N PRO A 182 -1.76 -17.84 -10.88
CA PRO A 182 -2.29 -18.90 -11.72
C PRO A 182 -1.59 -20.17 -11.28
N ALA A 183 -2.38 -21.22 -11.00
CA ALA A 183 -1.86 -22.53 -10.68
C ALA A 183 -0.83 -22.89 -11.76
N THR A 184 0.44 -22.90 -11.34
CA THR A 184 1.63 -23.34 -12.07
C THR A 184 1.48 -23.40 -13.60
N SER A 185 1.75 -22.32 -14.28
CA SER A 185 2.21 -22.36 -15.65
C SER A 185 3.69 -22.00 -15.67
N ARG A 186 4.55 -23.03 -15.63
CA ARG A 186 5.91 -22.92 -16.09
C ARG A 186 5.86 -22.54 -17.57
N ARG A 187 6.12 -21.32 -17.90
CA ARG A 187 6.58 -20.94 -19.22
C ARG A 187 7.54 -19.75 -19.11
N THR A 188 8.81 -20.06 -19.17
CA THR A 188 9.81 -19.24 -19.81
C THR A 188 9.31 -18.86 -21.19
N SER A 189 9.03 -17.60 -21.41
CA SER A 189 8.88 -17.06 -22.76
C SER A 189 9.40 -15.63 -22.80
N PRO A 190 10.37 -15.35 -23.67
CA PRO A 190 10.84 -14.00 -23.90
C PRO A 190 9.86 -13.24 -24.78
N ARG A 191 9.64 -11.98 -24.46
CA ARG A 191 8.89 -10.99 -25.25
C ARG A 191 7.39 -11.24 -25.43
N ALA A 192 6.60 -10.82 -24.45
CA ALA A 192 5.26 -10.37 -24.75
C ALA A 192 5.22 -8.84 -24.61
N ARG A 193 5.09 -8.12 -25.72
CA ARG A 193 4.58 -6.76 -25.74
C ARG A 193 3.16 -6.87 -25.22
N SER A 194 2.94 -6.49 -23.96
CA SER A 194 1.61 -6.50 -23.39
C SER A 194 0.83 -5.29 -23.88
N SER A 195 0.09 -5.46 -24.96
CA SER A 195 -1.15 -4.71 -25.12
C SER A 195 -2.06 -5.19 -23.98
N PHE A 196 -2.23 -4.38 -22.93
CA PHE A 196 -3.26 -4.64 -21.92
C PHE A 196 -4.62 -4.57 -22.64
N PRO A 197 -5.37 -5.67 -22.79
CA PRO A 197 -6.73 -5.57 -23.28
C PRO A 197 -7.51 -4.75 -22.26
N ARG A 198 -8.27 -3.76 -22.70
CA ARG A 198 -9.32 -3.11 -21.92
C ARG A 198 -10.41 -4.16 -21.67
N ARG A 199 -10.17 -5.10 -20.74
CA ARG A 199 -11.23 -5.97 -20.26
C ARG A 199 -12.10 -5.19 -19.29
N PRO A 200 -13.43 -5.33 -19.37
CA PRO A 200 -14.32 -4.85 -18.31
C PRO A 200 -13.85 -5.47 -16.99
N TRP A 201 -13.89 -4.68 -15.94
CA TRP A 201 -13.54 -5.14 -14.59
C TRP A 201 -14.35 -6.39 -14.25
N PRO A 202 -13.73 -7.45 -13.65
CA PRO A 202 -14.43 -8.70 -13.35
C PRO A 202 -15.63 -8.45 -12.43
N PRO A 203 -16.66 -9.33 -12.46
CA PRO A 203 -17.88 -9.20 -11.64
C PRO A 203 -17.65 -9.08 -10.13
N TRP A 204 -16.46 -9.48 -9.63
CA TRP A 204 -16.10 -9.36 -8.20
C TRP A 204 -16.00 -7.93 -7.70
N THR A 205 -15.78 -6.93 -8.57
CA THR A 205 -15.77 -5.51 -8.16
C THR A 205 -17.15 -5.03 -7.74
N ALA A 206 -18.20 -5.46 -8.42
CA ALA A 206 -19.58 -5.17 -8.00
C ALA A 206 -19.92 -5.89 -6.68
N SER A 207 -19.43 -7.11 -6.49
CA SER A 207 -19.57 -7.86 -5.23
C SER A 207 -18.86 -7.17 -4.06
N LEU A 208 -17.67 -6.60 -4.28
CA LEU A 208 -16.94 -5.85 -3.24
C LEU A 208 -17.67 -4.57 -2.84
N ALA A 209 -18.28 -3.85 -3.78
CA ALA A 209 -19.06 -2.66 -3.47
C ALA A 209 -20.27 -3.02 -2.59
N LEU A 210 -21.02 -4.07 -2.94
CA LEU A 210 -22.16 -4.54 -2.15
C LEU A 210 -21.73 -5.00 -0.74
N VAL A 211 -20.63 -5.75 -0.64
CA VAL A 211 -20.08 -6.19 0.66
C VAL A 211 -19.58 -4.99 1.47
N ALA A 212 -18.97 -3.98 0.81
CA ALA A 212 -18.53 -2.75 1.47
C ALA A 212 -19.72 -1.99 2.07
N ASP A 213 -20.84 -1.89 1.36
CA ASP A 213 -22.05 -1.24 1.87
C ASP A 213 -22.65 -1.99 3.06
N VAL A 214 -22.70 -3.31 3.02
CA VAL A 214 -23.16 -4.15 4.14
C VAL A 214 -22.21 -4.03 5.33
N VAL A 215 -20.90 -4.07 5.10
CA VAL A 215 -19.88 -3.88 6.16
C VAL A 215 -19.97 -2.47 6.75
N ARG A 216 -20.15 -1.44 5.92
CA ARG A 216 -20.36 -0.05 6.36
C ARG A 216 -21.59 0.08 7.26
N ALA A 217 -22.73 -0.47 6.83
CA ALA A 217 -23.97 -0.43 7.58
C ALA A 217 -23.86 -1.17 8.92
N ARG A 218 -23.22 -2.35 8.98
CA ARG A 218 -23.03 -3.12 10.20
C ARG A 218 -21.96 -2.53 11.12
N CYS A 219 -20.84 -2.04 10.59
CA CYS A 219 -19.81 -1.37 11.40
C CYS A 219 -20.31 -0.05 11.99
N TRP A 220 -21.25 0.64 11.34
CA TRP A 220 -21.87 1.84 11.90
C TRP A 220 -22.76 1.52 13.09
N SER A 221 -23.48 0.40 13.06
CA SER A 221 -24.31 -0.07 14.17
C SER A 221 -23.51 -0.73 15.31
N ALA A 222 -22.30 -1.25 15.03
CA ALA A 222 -21.45 -1.98 15.96
C ALA A 222 -20.25 -1.15 16.49
N ARG A 223 -20.31 0.18 16.43
CA ARG A 223 -19.24 1.07 16.91
C ARG A 223 -18.86 0.82 18.39
N SER A 224 -19.72 0.21 19.19
CA SER A 224 -19.46 -0.14 20.59
C SER A 224 -18.70 -1.46 20.78
N THR A 225 -18.79 -2.42 19.87
CA THR A 225 -18.28 -3.78 20.08
C THR A 225 -16.91 -4.05 19.44
N ILE A 226 -16.63 -3.44 18.29
CA ILE A 226 -15.33 -3.65 17.59
C ILE A 226 -14.24 -2.69 18.13
N TYR A 227 -14.62 -1.56 18.72
CA TYR A 227 -13.67 -0.61 19.32
C TYR A 227 -13.14 -1.04 20.70
N SER A 228 -13.72 -2.04 21.35
CA SER A 228 -13.30 -2.52 22.68
C SER A 228 -12.23 -3.62 22.64
N TRP A 229 -11.81 -4.09 21.47
CA TRP A 229 -10.77 -5.11 21.37
C TRP A 229 -9.38 -4.45 21.41
N SER A 230 -8.85 -4.27 22.63
CA SER A 230 -7.42 -4.02 22.87
C SER A 230 -6.70 -5.36 22.93
N PRO A 231 -5.69 -5.62 22.09
CA PRO A 231 -4.85 -6.80 22.29
C PRO A 231 -4.06 -6.61 23.60
N THR A 232 -4.38 -7.40 24.62
CA THR A 232 -3.51 -7.59 25.78
C THR A 232 -2.19 -8.17 25.25
N ARG A 233 -1.10 -7.41 25.39
CA ARG A 233 0.25 -7.93 25.19
C ARG A 233 0.48 -9.03 26.24
N PRO A 234 0.94 -10.22 25.87
CA PRO A 234 1.54 -11.11 26.84
C PRO A 234 2.85 -10.49 27.35
N ALA A 235 3.07 -10.66 28.65
CA ALA A 235 4.23 -10.19 29.39
C ALA A 235 5.55 -10.81 28.89
#